data_12461a816f3e14356540b24cbba3bc9b
#
_entry.id   12461a816f3e14356540b24cbba3bc9b
#
_cell.length_a   1.000
_cell.length_b   1.000
_cell.length_c   1.000
_cell.angle_alpha   90.00
_cell.angle_beta   90.00
_cell.angle_gamma   90.00
#
_symmetry.space_group_name_H-M   'P 1'
#
loop_
_entity.id
_entity.type
_entity.pdbx_description
1 polymer ?
#
loop_
_entity_poly.entity_id
_entity_poly.type
_entity_poly.pdbx_seq_one_letter_code
_entity_poly.pdbx_strand_id
1 'polypeptide(L)' 'MIPVDRDFFDRDTCEVARDLLGKVLRHHLDGQWLAAQLIETEAYYLTEKGSHASLGWTPKRNALFQAPGTIYMY' A
#
# COMPACT_ATOMS: atom_id res chain seq x y z
N MET A 1 -5.66 7.88 -18.42
CA MET A 1 -5.43 7.04 -17.23
C MET A 1 -6.23 7.60 -16.06
N ILE A 2 -6.99 6.77 -15.39
CA ILE A 2 -7.79 7.17 -14.23
C ILE A 2 -7.09 6.61 -12.97
N PRO A 3 -6.62 7.48 -12.05
CA PRO A 3 -6.03 7.01 -10.81
C PRO A 3 -7.07 6.30 -9.95
N VAL A 4 -6.63 5.32 -9.16
CA VAL A 4 -7.48 4.72 -8.15
C VAL A 4 -7.69 5.73 -7.01
N ASP A 5 -8.87 5.70 -6.39
CA ASP A 5 -9.17 6.56 -5.25
C ASP A 5 -8.94 5.81 -3.92
N ARG A 6 -9.23 6.49 -2.80
CA ARG A 6 -9.06 5.89 -1.47
C ARG A 6 -9.94 4.67 -1.26
N ASP A 7 -11.14 4.66 -1.82
CA ASP A 7 -12.09 3.55 -1.66
C ASP A 7 -11.53 2.26 -2.25
N PHE A 8 -10.64 2.37 -3.25
CA PHE A 8 -9.95 1.20 -3.79
C PHE A 8 -9.19 0.43 -2.70
N PHE A 9 -8.59 1.14 -1.74
CA PHE A 9 -7.77 0.55 -0.67
C PHE A 9 -8.58 0.17 0.56
N ASP A 10 -9.80 0.68 0.71
CA ASP A 10 -10.63 0.45 1.88
C ASP A 10 -11.48 -0.81 1.73
N ARG A 11 -10.81 -1.94 1.57
CA ARG A 11 -11.42 -3.25 1.31
C ARG A 11 -10.56 -4.33 1.97
N ASP A 12 -10.97 -5.57 1.81
CA ASP A 12 -10.16 -6.71 2.25
C ASP A 12 -8.76 -6.66 1.64
N THR A 13 -7.76 -6.84 2.48
CA THR A 13 -6.34 -6.71 2.12
C THR A 13 -5.93 -7.64 0.96
N CYS A 14 -6.44 -8.88 0.94
CA CYS A 14 -6.12 -9.82 -0.14
C CYS A 14 -6.75 -9.40 -1.47
N GLU A 15 -7.95 -8.82 -1.43
CA GLU A 15 -8.60 -8.29 -2.63
C GLU A 15 -7.83 -7.12 -3.21
N VAL A 16 -7.41 -6.19 -2.34
CA VAL A 16 -6.60 -5.03 -2.76
C VAL A 16 -5.29 -5.50 -3.39
N ALA A 17 -4.59 -6.43 -2.75
CA ALA A 17 -3.32 -6.95 -3.28
C ALA A 17 -3.50 -7.57 -4.67
N ARG A 18 -4.56 -8.33 -4.88
CA ARG A 18 -4.87 -8.93 -6.20
C ARG A 18 -5.14 -7.87 -7.25
N ASP A 19 -5.97 -6.88 -6.89
CA ASP A 19 -6.38 -5.84 -7.83
C ASP A 19 -5.27 -4.84 -8.14
N LEU A 20 -4.25 -4.75 -7.29
CA LEU A 20 -3.07 -3.92 -7.56
C LEU A 20 -2.15 -4.50 -8.64
N LEU A 21 -2.16 -5.81 -8.85
CA LEU A 21 -1.32 -6.42 -9.88
C LEU A 21 -1.66 -5.85 -11.25
N GLY A 22 -0.63 -5.45 -11.99
CA GLY A 22 -0.77 -4.82 -13.29
C GLY A 22 -1.04 -3.33 -13.26
N LYS A 23 -1.35 -2.75 -12.12
CA LYS A 23 -1.49 -1.30 -11.97
C LYS A 23 -0.14 -0.62 -12.10
N VAL A 24 -0.17 0.67 -12.40
CA VAL A 24 1.05 1.49 -12.53
C VAL A 24 1.14 2.40 -11.31
N LEU A 25 2.26 2.28 -10.60
CA LEU A 25 2.62 3.22 -9.54
C LEU A 25 3.33 4.41 -10.17
N ARG A 26 2.84 5.62 -9.91
CA ARG A 26 3.41 6.86 -10.45
C ARG A 26 3.85 7.75 -9.30
N HIS A 27 5.00 8.39 -9.48
CA HIS A 27 5.52 9.35 -8.52
C HIS A 27 6.05 10.58 -9.25
N HIS A 28 5.59 11.76 -8.86
CA HIS A 28 6.06 13.02 -9.41
C HIS A 28 7.12 13.59 -8.48
N LEU A 29 8.36 13.71 -9.00
CA LEU A 29 9.50 14.18 -8.23
C LEU A 29 10.33 15.14 -9.09
N ASP A 30 10.59 16.34 -8.56
CA ASP A 30 11.43 17.35 -9.21
C ASP A 30 11.04 17.65 -10.68
N GLY A 31 9.75 17.77 -10.92
CA GLY A 31 9.21 18.04 -12.25
C GLY A 31 9.20 16.84 -13.20
N GLN A 32 9.58 15.67 -12.71
CA GLN A 32 9.62 14.45 -13.52
C GLN A 32 8.61 13.41 -12.98
N TRP A 33 8.06 12.62 -13.88
CA TRP A 33 7.22 11.48 -13.52
C TRP A 33 8.04 10.20 -13.57
N LEU A 34 8.00 9.46 -12.47
CA LEU A 34 8.50 8.09 -12.39
C LEU A 34 7.31 7.16 -12.42
N ALA A 35 7.42 6.04 -13.12
CA ALA A 35 6.33 5.08 -13.21
C ALA A 35 6.89 3.66 -13.24
N ALA A 36 6.18 2.74 -12.56
CA ALA A 36 6.52 1.33 -12.56
C ALA A 36 5.24 0.50 -12.49
N GLN A 37 5.18 -0.57 -13.26
CA GLN A 37 4.08 -1.51 -13.19
C GLN A 37 4.28 -2.46 -12.02
N LEU A 38 3.21 -2.69 -11.25
CA LEU A 38 3.24 -3.64 -10.14
C LEU A 38 3.12 -5.06 -10.68
N ILE A 39 4.14 -5.87 -10.45
CA ILE A 39 4.21 -7.26 -10.92
C ILE A 39 4.14 -8.26 -9.78
N GLU A 40 4.24 -7.80 -8.53
CA GLU A 40 4.21 -8.63 -7.35
C GLU A 40 3.62 -7.84 -6.18
N THR A 41 2.73 -8.46 -5.43
CA THR A 41 2.12 -7.87 -4.23
C THR A 41 2.03 -8.93 -3.13
N GLU A 42 2.05 -8.45 -1.88
CA GLU A 42 1.84 -9.28 -0.70
C GLU A 42 0.76 -8.65 0.17
N ALA A 43 0.04 -9.48 0.91
CA ALA A 43 -1.01 -9.03 1.80
C ALA A 43 -0.80 -9.62 3.19
N TYR A 44 -0.98 -8.79 4.21
CA TYR A 44 -0.86 -9.21 5.60
C TYR A 44 -2.04 -8.68 6.41
N TYR A 45 -2.65 -9.56 7.21
CA TYR A 45 -3.60 -9.13 8.23
C TYR A 45 -2.86 -8.70 9.50
N LEU A 46 -3.49 -7.82 10.28
CA LEU A 46 -2.89 -7.27 11.50
C LEU A 46 -2.34 -8.35 12.44
N THR A 47 -3.03 -9.46 12.54
CA THR A 47 -2.69 -10.55 13.48
C THR A 47 -1.63 -11.52 12.97
N GLU A 48 -1.21 -11.40 11.71
CA GLU A 48 -0.22 -12.31 11.15
C GLU A 48 1.19 -11.97 11.63
N LYS A 49 1.98 -13.00 11.95
CA LYS A 49 3.36 -12.82 12.45
C LYS A 49 4.28 -12.12 11.46
N GLY A 50 4.04 -12.29 10.16
CA GLY A 50 4.80 -11.62 9.12
C GLY A 50 4.47 -10.15 8.95
N SER A 51 3.40 -9.68 9.58
CA SER A 51 2.96 -8.28 9.50
C SER A 51 3.74 -7.41 10.48
N HIS A 52 4.35 -6.32 10.00
CA HIS A 52 4.97 -5.32 10.89
C HIS A 52 3.93 -4.70 11.82
N ALA A 53 2.67 -4.57 11.38
CA ALA A 53 1.60 -4.03 12.21
C ALA A 53 1.29 -4.89 13.42
N SER A 54 1.55 -6.21 13.37
CA SER A 54 1.35 -7.12 14.50
C SER A 54 2.25 -6.81 15.69
N LEU A 55 3.33 -6.08 15.46
CA LEU A 55 4.27 -5.65 16.51
C LEU A 55 3.75 -4.45 17.32
N GLY A 56 2.59 -3.91 16.95
CA GLY A 56 1.97 -2.78 17.62
C GLY A 56 2.44 -1.42 17.09
N TRP A 57 1.79 -0.38 17.57
CA TRP A 57 2.09 0.98 17.14
C TRP A 57 3.41 1.49 17.72
N THR A 58 4.20 2.12 16.86
CA THR A 58 5.34 2.96 17.23
C THR A 58 5.39 4.13 16.27
N PRO A 59 6.14 5.22 16.57
CA PRO A 59 6.31 6.31 15.61
C PRO A 59 6.81 5.84 14.24
N LYS A 60 7.71 4.87 14.19
CA LYS A 60 8.22 4.30 12.95
C LYS A 60 7.17 3.50 12.18
N ARG A 61 6.20 2.91 12.86
CA ARG A 61 5.13 2.11 12.27
C ARG A 61 3.80 2.85 12.16
N ASN A 62 3.80 4.16 12.42
CA ASN A 62 2.57 4.96 12.44
C ASN A 62 1.76 4.83 11.15
N ALA A 63 2.41 4.79 9.99
CA ALA A 63 1.71 4.71 8.70
C ALA A 63 0.84 3.46 8.58
N LEU A 64 1.18 2.37 9.25
CA LEU A 64 0.41 1.12 9.24
C LEU A 64 -0.95 1.25 9.93
N PHE A 65 -1.13 2.28 10.75
CA PHE A 65 -2.35 2.54 11.53
C PHE A 65 -3.13 3.75 11.03
N GLN A 66 -2.74 4.29 9.86
CA GLN A 66 -3.41 5.41 9.21
C GLN A 66 -4.49 4.91 8.25
N ALA A 67 -5.16 5.85 7.59
CA ALA A 67 -6.21 5.53 6.63
C ALA A 67 -5.69 4.61 5.50
N PRO A 68 -6.57 3.78 4.91
CA PRO A 68 -6.21 2.98 3.75
C PRO A 68 -5.57 3.82 2.64
N GLY A 69 -4.57 3.26 1.97
CA GLY A 69 -3.82 3.97 0.94
C GLY A 69 -2.59 4.72 1.43
N THR A 70 -2.34 4.72 2.75
CA THR A 70 -1.14 5.33 3.32
C THR A 70 0.09 4.47 3.04
N ILE A 71 1.19 5.10 2.63
CA ILE A 71 2.44 4.40 2.33
C ILE A 71 3.26 4.22 3.62
N TYR A 72 3.75 3.00 3.81
CA TYR A 72 4.69 2.64 4.86
C TYR A 72 6.02 2.21 4.23
N MET A 73 7.11 2.87 4.64
CA MET A 73 8.47 2.55 4.18
C MET A 73 9.28 2.04 5.37
N TYR A 74 10.03 0.98 5.16
CA TYR A 74 10.89 0.40 6.19
C TYR A 74 12.25 0.01 5.63
#